data_f18b074cb1ad01edeabdecd4aa252107
#
_entry.id   f18b074cb1ad01edeabdecd4aa252107
#
_cell.length_a   1.000
_cell.length_b   1.000
_cell.length_c   1.000
_cell.angle_alpha   90.00
_cell.angle_beta   90.00
_cell.angle_gamma   90.00
#
_symmetry.space_group_name_H-M   'P 1'
#
loop_
_entity.id
_entity.type
_entity.pdbx_description
1 polymer ?
#
loop_
_entity_poly.entity_id
_entity_poly.type
_entity_poly.pdbx_seq_one_letter_code
_entity_poly.pdbx_strand_id
1 'polypeptide(L)'
;RNQWLKYPAPFYSSIDIRNSGFKISPVDTNLFPAGFNNLNKDFESLYVTAVKHSLDSLKTKIEKILIIPENHTRNIHYLESLNYLSLLIKKSGYDVKVSKPGIDENKFKNTNSILEYDGFIPDAILLNNDLSSGIPDFLNNIKQIVLPSKNIGWTRRSKSDHFKYYSDVCTNFSKLLKIDPWLIEPEFRNCGEINFKTKQGEDCLIYHAEKLFNIIAEKYKMYDIEEKPYIIIKADAGTYGMGVISVNSIDQIKNLNRKQRNKMSSTKGTVKPDSVILQEGVFSFEEIKNTNSVAEPVIYSFSNFLIGGFYRAHDNKANNENLNSPGMIFHPIPLNDICISPDISLPIDSQINKY
;
A
#
# COMPACT_ATOMS: atom_id res chain seq x y z
N ARG A 1 -19.23 -4.05 -8.41
CA ARG A 1 -20.03 -4.13 -7.18
C ARG A 1 -20.19 -5.58 -6.71
N ASN A 2 -20.57 -6.51 -7.57
CA ASN A 2 -20.75 -7.94 -7.19
C ASN A 2 -19.47 -8.59 -6.65
N GLN A 3 -18.29 -8.17 -7.10
CA GLN A 3 -17.01 -8.66 -6.59
C GLN A 3 -16.76 -8.23 -5.14
N TRP A 4 -17.16 -7.02 -4.76
CA TRP A 4 -17.07 -6.54 -3.38
C TRP A 4 -17.94 -7.31 -2.39
N LEU A 5 -19.08 -7.83 -2.85
CA LEU A 5 -19.94 -8.69 -2.03
C LEU A 5 -19.29 -10.06 -1.76
N LYS A 6 -18.56 -10.57 -2.74
CA LYS A 6 -17.89 -11.87 -2.67
C LYS A 6 -16.55 -11.77 -1.91
N TYR A 7 -15.80 -10.67 -2.11
CA TYR A 7 -14.49 -10.44 -1.55
C TYR A 7 -14.49 -9.09 -0.82
N PRO A 8 -14.89 -9.06 0.47
CA PRO A 8 -14.95 -7.81 1.22
C PRO A 8 -13.56 -7.19 1.33
N ALA A 9 -13.49 -5.90 1.06
CA ALA A 9 -12.27 -5.14 1.19
C ALA A 9 -11.84 -5.00 2.67
N PRO A 10 -10.54 -4.83 2.97
CA PRO A 10 -10.09 -4.46 4.31
C PRO A 10 -10.68 -3.11 4.72
N PHE A 11 -10.74 -2.84 6.03
CA PHE A 11 -11.35 -1.62 6.56
C PHE A 11 -10.83 -0.35 5.86
N TYR A 12 -9.54 -0.29 5.59
CA TYR A 12 -8.93 0.76 4.79
C TYR A 12 -7.67 0.25 4.08
N SER A 13 -7.28 0.95 3.02
CA SER A 13 -6.04 0.66 2.29
C SER A 13 -5.54 1.88 1.54
N SER A 14 -4.27 1.85 1.17
CA SER A 14 -3.72 2.74 0.14
C SER A 14 -2.98 1.94 -0.92
N ILE A 15 -2.97 2.46 -2.14
CA ILE A 15 -2.37 1.83 -3.31
C ILE A 15 -1.48 2.86 -3.98
N ASP A 16 -0.19 2.54 -4.12
CA ASP A 16 0.75 3.32 -4.92
C ASP A 16 0.61 2.89 -6.39
N ILE A 17 0.26 3.83 -7.25
CA ILE A 17 0.02 3.57 -8.68
C ILE A 17 1.09 4.28 -9.49
N ARG A 18 1.51 3.69 -10.60
CA ARG A 18 2.32 4.35 -11.62
C ARG A 18 1.62 4.35 -12.96
N ASN A 19 1.70 5.49 -13.63
CA ASN A 19 1.20 5.72 -14.97
C ASN A 19 2.37 6.07 -15.89
N SER A 20 2.70 5.15 -16.79
CA SER A 20 3.75 5.33 -17.80
C SER A 20 3.21 5.75 -19.17
N GLY A 21 1.94 6.20 -19.25
CA GLY A 21 1.29 6.52 -20.51
C GLY A 21 0.82 5.29 -21.30
N PHE A 22 1.65 4.27 -21.39
CA PHE A 22 1.31 2.99 -22.05
C PHE A 22 0.78 1.93 -21.07
N LYS A 23 0.92 2.13 -19.78
CA LYS A 23 0.55 1.18 -18.71
C LYS A 23 0.20 1.93 -17.43
N ILE A 24 -0.88 1.51 -16.76
CA ILE A 24 -1.24 1.96 -15.40
C ILE A 24 -1.19 0.75 -14.49
N SER A 25 -0.38 0.81 -13.44
CA SER A 25 -0.19 -0.37 -12.59
C SER A 25 -0.02 -0.01 -11.11
N PRO A 26 -0.65 -0.76 -10.19
CA PRO A 26 -0.30 -0.69 -8.79
C PRO A 26 1.10 -1.26 -8.60
N VAL A 27 1.92 -0.56 -7.83
CA VAL A 27 3.30 -0.97 -7.56
C VAL A 27 3.53 -1.33 -6.09
N ASP A 28 2.68 -0.85 -5.19
CA ASP A 28 2.64 -1.28 -3.79
C ASP A 28 1.23 -1.10 -3.21
N THR A 29 0.91 -1.86 -2.16
CA THR A 29 -0.38 -1.79 -1.45
C THR A 29 -0.13 -1.82 0.03
N ASN A 30 -0.67 -0.84 0.75
CA ASN A 30 -0.59 -0.77 2.19
C ASN A 30 -1.97 -0.99 2.82
N LEU A 31 -2.07 -1.96 3.75
CA LEU A 31 -3.30 -2.29 4.49
C LEU A 31 -3.35 -1.64 5.89
N PHE A 32 -2.34 -0.85 6.24
CA PHE A 32 -2.25 -0.04 7.46
C PHE A 32 -1.72 1.34 7.08
N PRO A 33 -2.43 2.09 6.21
CA PRO A 33 -1.91 3.30 5.62
C PRO A 33 -1.71 4.42 6.65
N ALA A 34 -0.70 5.23 6.41
CA ALA A 34 -0.52 6.55 6.99
C ALA A 34 -0.66 7.62 5.89
N GLY A 35 -0.55 8.91 6.24
CA GLY A 35 -0.61 9.99 5.26
C GLY A 35 -2.03 10.54 5.03
N PHE A 36 -2.99 10.23 5.88
CA PHE A 36 -4.36 10.75 5.79
C PHE A 36 -4.44 12.28 5.81
N ASN A 37 -3.49 12.95 6.48
CA ASN A 37 -3.36 14.40 6.52
C ASN A 37 -3.02 15.04 5.16
N ASN A 38 -2.56 14.25 4.19
CA ASN A 38 -2.24 14.69 2.82
C ASN A 38 -3.45 14.60 1.87
N LEU A 39 -4.57 14.06 2.31
CA LEU A 39 -5.81 14.02 1.54
C LEU A 39 -6.41 15.43 1.38
N ASN A 40 -7.12 15.64 0.29
CA ASN A 40 -7.78 16.93 0.03
C ASN A 40 -8.90 17.19 1.05
N LYS A 41 -8.73 18.22 1.87
CA LYS A 41 -9.67 18.57 2.94
C LYS A 41 -11.03 19.04 2.46
N ASP A 42 -11.14 19.50 1.22
CA ASP A 42 -12.42 19.92 0.63
C ASP A 42 -13.41 18.76 0.53
N PHE A 43 -12.90 17.50 0.55
CA PHE A 43 -13.70 16.28 0.47
C PHE A 43 -13.85 15.55 1.82
N GLU A 44 -13.60 16.23 2.92
CA GLU A 44 -13.70 15.62 4.26
C GLU A 44 -15.07 14.98 4.53
N SER A 45 -16.15 15.55 4.02
CA SER A 45 -17.50 14.98 4.15
C SER A 45 -17.63 13.60 3.47
N LEU A 46 -16.95 13.39 2.33
CA LEU A 46 -16.88 12.09 1.67
C LEU A 46 -16.13 11.07 2.54
N TYR A 47 -15.02 11.48 3.16
CA TYR A 47 -14.23 10.61 4.04
C TYR A 47 -15.02 10.18 5.27
N VAL A 48 -15.69 11.14 5.91
CA VAL A 48 -16.58 10.89 7.06
C VAL A 48 -17.70 9.92 6.69
N THR A 49 -18.33 10.13 5.54
CA THR A 49 -19.40 9.24 5.04
C THR A 49 -18.86 7.83 4.75
N ALA A 50 -17.69 7.71 4.12
CA ALA A 50 -17.08 6.41 3.83
C ALA A 50 -16.70 5.65 5.10
N VAL A 51 -16.12 6.32 6.12
CA VAL A 51 -15.84 5.73 7.43
C VAL A 51 -17.11 5.23 8.08
N LYS A 52 -18.17 6.08 8.11
CA LYS A 52 -19.44 5.72 8.72
C LYS A 52 -20.04 4.49 8.05
N HIS A 53 -20.17 4.48 6.73
CA HIS A 53 -20.70 3.33 6.00
C HIS A 53 -19.86 2.06 6.19
N SER A 54 -18.54 2.18 6.25
CA SER A 54 -17.65 1.05 6.47
C SER A 54 -17.86 0.41 7.84
N LEU A 55 -18.07 1.22 8.88
CA LEU A 55 -18.30 0.74 10.25
C LEU A 55 -19.75 0.24 10.43
N ASP A 56 -20.74 0.95 9.89
CA ASP A 56 -22.15 0.56 9.96
C ASP A 56 -22.43 -0.76 9.20
N SER A 57 -21.61 -1.10 8.21
CA SER A 57 -21.73 -2.38 7.47
C SER A 57 -21.28 -3.60 8.28
N LEU A 58 -20.63 -3.40 9.39
CA LEU A 58 -20.21 -4.48 10.30
C LEU A 58 -21.42 -4.98 11.07
N LYS A 59 -21.48 -6.31 11.30
CA LYS A 59 -22.62 -6.94 11.99
C LYS A 59 -22.72 -6.61 13.49
N THR A 60 -21.73 -5.91 14.02
CA THR A 60 -21.62 -5.56 15.45
C THR A 60 -21.84 -4.07 15.62
N LYS A 61 -22.67 -3.68 16.60
CA LYS A 61 -22.83 -2.27 16.98
C LYS A 61 -21.51 -1.75 17.53
N ILE A 62 -21.00 -0.69 16.95
CA ILE A 62 -19.76 -0.02 17.34
C ILE A 62 -20.11 1.41 17.75
N GLU A 63 -19.67 1.82 18.93
CA GLU A 63 -19.77 3.19 19.45
C GLU A 63 -18.39 3.71 19.87
N LYS A 64 -17.51 2.81 20.36
CA LYS A 64 -16.19 3.13 20.89
C LYS A 64 -15.08 2.45 20.12
N ILE A 65 -14.12 3.21 19.66
CA ILE A 65 -12.98 2.72 18.86
C ILE A 65 -11.67 3.06 19.55
N LEU A 66 -10.83 2.07 19.76
CA LEU A 66 -9.45 2.25 20.20
C LEU A 66 -8.51 2.18 19.00
N ILE A 67 -7.78 3.25 18.69
CA ILE A 67 -6.73 3.22 17.67
C ILE A 67 -5.42 2.80 18.33
N ILE A 68 -4.78 1.76 17.77
CA ILE A 68 -3.47 1.30 18.19
C ILE A 68 -2.45 1.68 17.09
N PRO A 69 -1.63 2.72 17.33
CA PRO A 69 -0.66 3.19 16.36
C PRO A 69 0.64 2.39 16.42
N GLU A 70 1.53 2.68 15.45
CA GLU A 70 2.92 2.25 15.51
C GLU A 70 3.72 2.99 16.57
N ASN A 71 4.84 2.38 16.99
CA ASN A 71 5.76 2.96 17.97
C ASN A 71 6.67 4.06 17.37
N HIS A 72 6.11 5.00 16.64
CA HIS A 72 6.83 6.12 16.03
C HIS A 72 6.66 7.40 16.83
N THR A 73 7.39 7.53 17.94
CA THR A 73 7.27 8.68 18.85
C THR A 73 7.84 9.98 18.31
N ARG A 74 8.70 9.94 17.27
CA ARG A 74 9.43 11.10 16.76
C ARG A 74 9.06 11.50 15.32
N ASN A 75 8.22 10.73 14.64
CA ASN A 75 7.79 11.04 13.28
C ASN A 75 6.54 11.94 13.32
N ILE A 76 6.75 13.26 13.22
CA ILE A 76 5.68 14.25 13.28
C ILE A 76 4.63 14.03 12.19
N HIS A 77 5.03 13.69 10.97
CA HIS A 77 4.11 13.44 9.86
C HIS A 77 3.21 12.23 10.09
N TYR A 78 3.74 11.20 10.74
CA TYR A 78 2.92 10.07 11.16
C TYR A 78 1.90 10.46 12.23
N LEU A 79 2.32 11.27 13.21
CA LEU A 79 1.41 11.75 14.26
C LEU A 79 0.31 12.67 13.71
N GLU A 80 0.62 13.52 12.74
CA GLU A 80 -0.37 14.33 12.02
C GLU A 80 -1.39 13.46 11.28
N SER A 81 -0.92 12.43 10.58
CA SER A 81 -1.77 11.44 9.92
C SER A 81 -2.71 10.72 10.90
N LEU A 82 -2.16 10.26 12.02
CA LEU A 82 -2.91 9.59 13.07
C LEU A 82 -3.99 10.49 13.70
N ASN A 83 -3.64 11.75 13.95
CA ASN A 83 -4.57 12.74 14.46
C ASN A 83 -5.71 13.01 13.47
N TYR A 84 -5.41 13.12 12.18
CA TYR A 84 -6.42 13.33 11.16
C TYR A 84 -7.34 12.10 11.01
N LEU A 85 -6.79 10.89 11.00
CA LEU A 85 -7.58 9.66 11.01
C LEU A 85 -8.52 9.60 12.22
N SER A 86 -8.01 9.92 13.40
CA SER A 86 -8.84 10.00 14.63
C SER A 86 -9.96 11.03 14.52
N LEU A 87 -9.66 12.19 13.91
CA LEU A 87 -10.65 13.25 13.66
C LEU A 87 -11.77 12.77 12.72
N LEU A 88 -11.42 12.11 11.62
CA LEU A 88 -12.40 11.58 10.67
C LEU A 88 -13.36 10.59 11.34
N ILE A 89 -12.84 9.69 12.16
CA ILE A 89 -13.64 8.70 12.87
C ILE A 89 -14.55 9.37 13.91
N LYS A 90 -14.05 10.37 14.65
CA LYS A 90 -14.87 11.18 15.57
C LYS A 90 -15.99 11.91 14.87
N LYS A 91 -15.70 12.57 13.73
CA LYS A 91 -16.70 13.26 12.90
C LYS A 91 -17.75 12.30 12.33
N SER A 92 -17.40 11.02 12.19
CA SER A 92 -18.35 9.97 11.77
C SER A 92 -19.29 9.51 12.92
N GLY A 93 -19.15 10.08 14.12
CA GLY A 93 -20.04 9.85 15.26
C GLY A 93 -19.57 8.82 16.28
N TYR A 94 -18.30 8.41 16.24
CA TYR A 94 -17.75 7.41 17.17
C TYR A 94 -16.90 8.06 18.27
N ASP A 95 -16.94 7.47 19.48
CA ASP A 95 -16.00 7.83 20.54
C ASP A 95 -14.64 7.16 20.27
N VAL A 96 -13.58 7.95 20.24
CA VAL A 96 -12.25 7.48 19.81
C VAL A 96 -11.20 7.79 20.85
N LYS A 97 -10.51 6.74 21.30
CA LYS A 97 -9.27 6.86 22.08
C LYS A 97 -8.09 6.37 21.26
N VAL A 98 -6.98 7.07 21.32
CA VAL A 98 -5.73 6.67 20.66
C VAL A 98 -4.76 6.23 21.73
N SER A 99 -4.20 5.04 21.63
CA SER A 99 -3.12 4.61 22.51
C SER A 99 -1.83 5.36 22.18
N LYS A 100 -0.97 5.55 23.17
CA LYS A 100 0.29 6.30 22.95
C LYS A 100 1.30 5.45 22.18
N PRO A 101 2.01 6.04 21.21
CA PRO A 101 3.17 5.40 20.60
C PRO A 101 4.22 5.04 21.68
N GLY A 102 4.88 3.89 21.52
CA GLY A 102 5.74 3.37 22.60
C GLY A 102 4.90 2.76 23.73
N ILE A 103 3.99 1.93 23.32
CA ILE A 103 2.91 1.32 24.10
C ILE A 103 3.38 0.97 25.50
N ASP A 104 2.84 1.68 26.48
CA ASP A 104 2.90 1.31 27.87
C ASP A 104 1.98 0.09 28.07
N GLU A 105 2.55 -1.11 27.93
CA GLU A 105 1.81 -2.38 27.98
C GLU A 105 0.99 -2.52 29.27
N ASN A 106 1.43 -1.88 30.36
CA ASN A 106 0.74 -1.90 31.63
C ASN A 106 -0.65 -1.22 31.60
N LYS A 107 -0.94 -0.40 30.58
CA LYS A 107 -2.24 0.24 30.40
C LYS A 107 -3.26 -0.64 29.68
N PHE A 108 -2.80 -1.69 29.01
CA PHE A 108 -3.67 -2.66 28.38
C PHE A 108 -4.00 -3.76 29.38
N LYS A 109 -5.29 -4.01 29.56
CA LYS A 109 -5.81 -5.11 30.37
C LYS A 109 -6.70 -5.98 29.49
N ASN A 110 -6.48 -7.28 29.52
CA ASN A 110 -7.33 -8.25 28.88
C ASN A 110 -8.01 -9.10 29.95
N THR A 111 -9.27 -8.81 30.24
CA THR A 111 -10.05 -9.49 31.26
C THR A 111 -11.23 -10.20 30.60
N ASN A 112 -11.35 -11.51 30.75
CA ASN A 112 -12.41 -12.33 30.13
C ASN A 112 -12.50 -12.17 28.60
N SER A 113 -11.35 -12.01 27.94
CA SER A 113 -11.25 -11.77 26.51
C SER A 113 -11.81 -10.40 26.07
N ILE A 114 -11.87 -9.45 26.94
CA ILE A 114 -12.25 -8.05 26.67
C ILE A 114 -11.02 -7.17 26.91
N LEU A 115 -10.58 -6.47 25.87
CA LEU A 115 -9.48 -5.51 25.96
C LEU A 115 -10.00 -4.18 26.51
N GLU A 116 -9.27 -3.65 27.48
CA GLU A 116 -9.40 -2.30 28.02
C GLU A 116 -8.05 -1.57 27.85
N TYR A 117 -8.09 -0.28 27.58
CA TYR A 117 -6.91 0.57 27.59
C TYR A 117 -7.18 1.80 28.45
N ASP A 118 -6.50 1.91 29.62
CA ASP A 118 -6.55 3.07 30.53
C ASP A 118 -8.01 3.48 30.86
N GLY A 119 -8.83 2.52 31.29
CA GLY A 119 -10.23 2.68 31.61
C GLY A 119 -11.22 2.73 30.44
N PHE A 120 -10.72 2.68 29.21
CA PHE A 120 -11.53 2.69 27.99
C PHE A 120 -11.74 1.27 27.45
N ILE A 121 -12.97 0.81 27.40
CA ILE A 121 -13.36 -0.48 26.81
C ILE A 121 -13.92 -0.20 25.42
N PRO A 122 -13.18 -0.53 24.32
CA PRO A 122 -13.64 -0.32 22.96
C PRO A 122 -14.59 -1.43 22.50
N ASP A 123 -15.50 -1.13 21.56
CA ASP A 123 -16.26 -2.12 20.81
C ASP A 123 -15.43 -2.67 19.64
N ALA A 124 -14.58 -1.82 19.06
CA ALA A 124 -13.66 -2.17 17.99
C ALA A 124 -12.27 -1.59 18.21
N ILE A 125 -11.26 -2.31 17.71
CA ILE A 125 -9.86 -1.91 17.73
C ILE A 125 -9.42 -1.63 16.29
N LEU A 126 -8.97 -0.40 16.05
CA LEU A 126 -8.39 -0.02 14.77
C LEU A 126 -6.86 -0.07 14.85
N LEU A 127 -6.26 -0.99 14.11
CA LEU A 127 -4.81 -1.10 14.00
C LEU A 127 -4.31 -0.08 12.98
N ASN A 128 -3.60 0.94 13.41
CA ASN A 128 -2.72 1.73 12.54
C ASN A 128 -1.27 1.33 12.80
N ASN A 129 -1.05 0.02 12.78
CA ASN A 129 0.21 -0.67 13.07
C ASN A 129 0.30 -1.88 12.15
N ASP A 130 1.33 -1.94 11.35
CA ASP A 130 1.52 -2.97 10.32
C ASP A 130 1.98 -4.33 10.87
N LEU A 131 2.11 -4.43 12.18
CA LEU A 131 2.51 -5.64 12.93
C LEU A 131 3.85 -6.24 12.46
N SER A 132 4.75 -5.43 11.90
CA SER A 132 6.09 -5.89 11.51
C SER A 132 6.97 -6.27 12.70
N SER A 133 6.64 -5.79 13.90
CA SER A 133 7.30 -6.18 15.16
C SER A 133 6.64 -7.37 15.86
N GLY A 134 5.64 -7.99 15.26
CA GLY A 134 4.84 -9.05 15.86
C GLY A 134 3.44 -8.60 16.26
N ILE A 135 2.60 -9.57 16.60
CA ILE A 135 1.28 -9.31 17.14
C ILE A 135 1.43 -9.13 18.65
N PRO A 136 1.06 -7.96 19.24
CA PRO A 136 1.12 -7.76 20.68
C PRO A 136 0.25 -8.76 21.44
N ASP A 137 0.74 -9.25 22.58
CA ASP A 137 0.06 -10.29 23.35
C ASP A 137 -1.32 -9.88 23.85
N PHE A 138 -1.54 -8.61 24.16
CA PHE A 138 -2.84 -8.10 24.58
C PHE A 138 -3.92 -8.20 23.48
N LEU A 139 -3.55 -8.41 22.22
CA LEU A 139 -4.48 -8.67 21.11
C LEU A 139 -4.83 -10.15 20.95
N ASN A 140 -4.26 -11.03 21.75
CA ASN A 140 -4.57 -12.44 21.67
C ASN A 140 -5.88 -12.74 22.42
N ASN A 141 -6.70 -13.61 21.81
CA ASN A 141 -7.95 -14.12 22.42
C ASN A 141 -8.93 -13.04 22.86
N ILE A 142 -9.01 -11.90 22.16
CA ILE A 142 -10.02 -10.86 22.40
C ILE A 142 -11.28 -11.10 21.58
N LYS A 143 -12.42 -10.69 22.10
CA LYS A 143 -13.75 -10.80 21.46
C LYS A 143 -14.08 -9.60 20.59
N GLN A 144 -13.46 -8.46 20.86
CA GLN A 144 -13.67 -7.23 20.10
C GLN A 144 -13.17 -7.39 18.66
N ILE A 145 -13.85 -6.71 17.76
CA ILE A 145 -13.45 -6.64 16.35
C ILE A 145 -12.11 -5.91 16.21
N VAL A 146 -11.18 -6.47 15.43
CA VAL A 146 -9.90 -5.86 15.10
C VAL A 146 -9.87 -5.53 13.62
N LEU A 147 -9.67 -4.25 13.30
CA LEU A 147 -9.72 -3.67 11.97
C LEU A 147 -8.39 -2.96 11.64
N PRO A 148 -7.76 -3.25 10.49
CA PRO A 148 -7.92 -4.47 9.71
C PRO A 148 -7.57 -5.72 10.54
N SER A 149 -7.89 -6.90 10.02
CA SER A 149 -7.55 -8.15 10.73
C SER A 149 -6.05 -8.22 11.04
N LYS A 150 -5.68 -8.63 12.25
CA LYS A 150 -4.28 -8.86 12.63
C LYS A 150 -3.56 -9.91 11.76
N ASN A 151 -4.33 -10.73 11.04
CA ASN A 151 -3.78 -11.77 10.16
C ASN A 151 -3.26 -11.23 8.82
N ILE A 152 -3.47 -9.95 8.51
CA ILE A 152 -2.96 -9.32 7.28
C ILE A 152 -1.77 -8.38 7.55
N GLY A 153 -1.20 -8.42 8.76
CA GLY A 153 0.05 -7.74 9.09
C GLY A 153 1.29 -8.38 8.43
N TRP A 154 2.40 -7.67 8.40
CA TRP A 154 3.63 -8.11 7.73
C TRP A 154 4.28 -9.37 8.30
N THR A 155 3.90 -9.82 9.47
CA THR A 155 4.32 -11.12 10.01
C THR A 155 3.68 -12.32 9.30
N ARG A 156 2.63 -12.08 8.50
CA ARG A 156 1.87 -13.13 7.80
C ARG A 156 1.62 -12.84 6.33
N ARG A 157 1.72 -11.58 5.92
CA ARG A 157 1.50 -11.12 4.55
C ARG A 157 2.83 -11.02 3.81
N SER A 158 2.85 -11.38 2.53
CA SER A 158 3.94 -11.09 1.60
C SER A 158 3.44 -10.24 0.41
N LYS A 159 4.35 -9.51 -0.22
CA LYS A 159 4.06 -8.76 -1.46
C LYS A 159 3.85 -9.72 -2.62
N SER A 160 4.63 -10.81 -2.67
CA SER A 160 4.51 -11.83 -3.71
C SER A 160 3.15 -12.53 -3.68
N ASP A 161 2.62 -12.89 -2.51
CA ASP A 161 1.27 -13.45 -2.40
C ASP A 161 0.22 -12.42 -2.84
N HIS A 162 0.38 -11.15 -2.42
CA HIS A 162 -0.54 -10.10 -2.84
C HIS A 162 -0.58 -9.97 -4.38
N PHE A 163 0.56 -9.87 -5.04
CA PHE A 163 0.62 -9.73 -6.50
C PHE A 163 0.17 -10.99 -7.24
N LYS A 164 0.35 -12.18 -6.65
CA LYS A 164 -0.23 -13.42 -7.19
C LYS A 164 -1.75 -13.36 -7.26
N TYR A 165 -2.41 -12.99 -6.16
CA TYR A 165 -3.88 -12.84 -6.15
C TYR A 165 -4.34 -11.66 -7.01
N TYR A 166 -3.56 -10.58 -7.06
CA TYR A 166 -3.85 -9.44 -7.92
C TYR A 166 -3.83 -9.86 -9.40
N SER A 167 -2.83 -10.64 -9.83
CA SER A 167 -2.72 -11.16 -11.21
C SER A 167 -3.93 -12.03 -11.59
N ASP A 168 -4.41 -12.89 -10.68
CA ASP A 168 -5.63 -13.67 -10.91
C ASP A 168 -6.85 -12.76 -11.15
N VAL A 169 -7.00 -11.68 -10.37
CA VAL A 169 -8.07 -10.69 -10.54
C VAL A 169 -7.88 -9.92 -11.86
N CYS A 170 -6.67 -9.45 -12.18
CA CYS A 170 -6.35 -8.75 -13.40
C CYS A 170 -6.65 -9.59 -14.64
N THR A 171 -6.24 -10.84 -14.65
CA THR A 171 -6.52 -11.77 -15.75
C THR A 171 -8.03 -11.90 -16.01
N ASN A 172 -8.83 -12.02 -14.96
CA ASN A 172 -10.28 -12.12 -15.10
C ASN A 172 -10.93 -10.79 -15.54
N PHE A 173 -10.46 -9.66 -15.01
CA PHE A 173 -10.94 -8.33 -15.36
C PHE A 173 -10.57 -7.95 -16.80
N SER A 174 -9.35 -8.25 -17.22
CA SER A 174 -8.86 -7.97 -18.57
C SER A 174 -9.63 -8.75 -19.65
N LYS A 175 -10.09 -9.96 -19.34
CA LYS A 175 -10.98 -10.70 -20.25
C LYS A 175 -12.31 -9.98 -20.48
N LEU A 176 -12.87 -9.33 -19.45
CA LEU A 176 -14.11 -8.54 -19.58
C LEU A 176 -13.89 -7.30 -20.44
N LEU A 177 -12.74 -6.64 -20.28
CA LEU A 177 -12.39 -5.42 -21.01
C LEU A 177 -11.78 -5.70 -22.38
N LYS A 178 -11.42 -6.96 -22.67
CA LYS A 178 -10.69 -7.38 -23.89
C LYS A 178 -9.35 -6.66 -24.08
N ILE A 179 -8.61 -6.47 -22.98
CA ILE A 179 -7.27 -5.86 -22.95
C ILE A 179 -6.23 -6.87 -22.51
N ASP A 180 -4.96 -6.59 -22.79
CA ASP A 180 -3.83 -7.35 -22.22
C ASP A 180 -3.74 -7.05 -20.71
N PRO A 181 -3.76 -8.06 -19.81
CA PRO A 181 -3.61 -7.84 -18.38
C PRO A 181 -2.31 -7.10 -18.03
N TRP A 182 -1.25 -7.24 -18.82
CA TRP A 182 0.00 -6.52 -18.62
C TRP A 182 -0.17 -5.00 -18.56
N LEU A 183 -1.19 -4.43 -19.22
CA LEU A 183 -1.46 -2.98 -19.21
C LEU A 183 -1.88 -2.45 -17.85
N ILE A 184 -2.30 -3.33 -16.94
CA ILE A 184 -2.84 -2.96 -15.62
C ILE A 184 -2.18 -3.71 -14.46
N GLU A 185 -1.20 -4.59 -14.71
CA GLU A 185 -0.44 -5.28 -13.67
C GLU A 185 1.06 -5.28 -13.96
N PRO A 186 1.93 -5.24 -12.93
CA PRO A 186 3.35 -5.40 -13.12
C PRO A 186 3.71 -6.89 -13.19
N GLU A 187 4.60 -7.27 -14.08
CA GLU A 187 5.24 -8.59 -14.02
C GLU A 187 6.06 -8.72 -12.74
N PHE A 188 6.09 -9.90 -12.16
CA PHE A 188 6.87 -10.13 -10.95
C PHE A 188 7.39 -11.57 -10.83
N ARG A 189 8.41 -11.75 -10.00
CA ARG A 189 8.95 -13.05 -9.58
C ARG A 189 9.29 -13.00 -8.10
N ASN A 190 9.20 -14.12 -7.43
CA ASN A 190 9.61 -14.27 -6.03
C ASN A 190 10.90 -15.09 -5.94
N CYS A 191 11.80 -14.68 -5.07
CA CYS A 191 12.99 -15.44 -4.69
C CYS A 191 13.04 -15.55 -3.17
N GLY A 192 13.08 -16.77 -2.65
CA GLY A 192 13.31 -17.06 -1.24
C GLY A 192 14.80 -17.23 -0.91
N GLU A 193 15.12 -17.18 0.37
CA GLU A 193 16.46 -17.47 0.92
C GLU A 193 17.59 -16.59 0.34
N ILE A 194 17.34 -15.28 0.22
CA ILE A 194 18.32 -14.31 -0.27
C ILE A 194 19.04 -13.66 0.89
N ASN A 195 20.38 -13.76 0.89
CA ASN A 195 21.24 -13.03 1.81
C ASN A 195 22.22 -12.14 1.03
N PHE A 196 21.91 -10.84 0.95
CA PHE A 196 22.73 -9.86 0.21
C PHE A 196 24.14 -9.66 0.80
N LYS A 197 24.38 -10.00 2.08
CA LYS A 197 25.72 -9.87 2.71
C LYS A 197 26.64 -11.03 2.32
N THR A 198 26.10 -12.25 2.32
CA THR A 198 26.85 -13.49 2.01
C THR A 198 26.74 -13.91 0.56
N LYS A 199 25.91 -13.22 -0.24
CA LYS A 199 25.55 -13.57 -1.62
C LYS A 199 24.80 -14.91 -1.78
N GLN A 200 24.26 -15.45 -0.71
CA GLN A 200 23.43 -16.65 -0.77
C GLN A 200 22.19 -16.36 -1.62
N GLY A 201 21.85 -17.24 -2.57
CA GLY A 201 20.70 -17.09 -3.46
C GLY A 201 20.90 -16.11 -4.62
N GLU A 202 22.11 -15.54 -4.82
CA GLU A 202 22.40 -14.58 -5.91
C GLU A 202 22.12 -15.20 -7.29
N ASP A 203 22.44 -16.49 -7.52
CA ASP A 203 22.18 -17.17 -8.80
C ASP A 203 20.68 -17.28 -9.09
N CYS A 204 19.85 -17.58 -8.08
CA CYS A 204 18.41 -17.61 -8.19
C CYS A 204 17.86 -16.21 -8.55
N LEU A 205 18.38 -15.16 -7.90
CA LEU A 205 18.01 -13.78 -8.16
C LEU A 205 18.33 -13.38 -9.59
N ILE A 206 19.53 -13.71 -10.09
CA ILE A 206 19.98 -13.45 -11.45
C ILE A 206 19.10 -14.17 -12.45
N TYR A 207 18.85 -15.46 -12.25
CA TYR A 207 18.01 -16.26 -13.16
C TYR A 207 16.59 -15.70 -13.29
N HIS A 208 15.97 -15.31 -12.20
CA HIS A 208 14.63 -14.72 -12.22
C HIS A 208 14.61 -13.31 -12.79
N ALA A 209 15.67 -12.53 -12.55
CA ALA A 209 15.81 -11.21 -13.16
C ALA A 209 15.98 -11.29 -14.68
N GLU A 210 16.80 -12.20 -15.20
CA GLU A 210 16.95 -12.44 -16.64
C GLU A 210 15.62 -12.79 -17.31
N LYS A 211 14.87 -13.73 -16.71
CA LYS A 211 13.53 -14.08 -17.21
C LYS A 211 12.58 -12.90 -17.20
N LEU A 212 12.59 -12.10 -16.13
CA LEU A 212 11.71 -10.95 -16.01
C LEU A 212 12.08 -9.86 -17.05
N PHE A 213 13.36 -9.56 -17.23
CA PHE A 213 13.82 -8.63 -18.26
C PHE A 213 13.40 -9.06 -19.66
N ASN A 214 13.50 -10.35 -19.97
CA ASN A 214 13.09 -10.87 -21.28
C ASN A 214 11.58 -10.71 -21.52
N ILE A 215 10.74 -11.02 -20.53
CA ILE A 215 9.29 -10.84 -20.64
C ILE A 215 8.93 -9.37 -20.85
N ILE A 216 9.53 -8.46 -20.07
CA ILE A 216 9.28 -7.02 -20.20
C ILE A 216 9.74 -6.52 -21.57
N ALA A 217 10.92 -6.95 -22.03
CA ALA A 217 11.44 -6.56 -23.34
C ALA A 217 10.55 -7.04 -24.51
N GLU A 218 9.98 -8.25 -24.42
CA GLU A 218 8.99 -8.74 -25.38
C GLU A 218 7.72 -7.88 -25.40
N LYS A 219 7.21 -7.49 -24.21
CA LYS A 219 6.07 -6.58 -24.10
C LYS A 219 6.38 -5.20 -24.67
N TYR A 220 7.55 -4.63 -24.36
CA TYR A 220 7.98 -3.34 -24.89
C TYR A 220 8.05 -3.38 -26.42
N LYS A 221 8.61 -4.45 -27.00
CA LYS A 221 8.62 -4.65 -28.43
C LYS A 221 7.20 -4.78 -29.04
N MET A 222 6.30 -5.48 -28.35
CA MET A 222 4.91 -5.66 -28.78
C MET A 222 4.13 -4.34 -28.86
N TYR A 223 4.43 -3.40 -27.96
CA TYR A 223 3.75 -2.12 -27.83
C TYR A 223 4.55 -0.93 -28.37
N ASP A 224 5.63 -1.18 -29.12
CA ASP A 224 6.52 -0.15 -29.71
C ASP A 224 7.03 0.87 -28.67
N ILE A 225 7.42 0.36 -27.48
CA ILE A 225 7.94 1.16 -26.36
C ILE A 225 9.45 1.27 -26.48
N GLU A 226 9.98 2.50 -26.53
CA GLU A 226 11.40 2.80 -26.72
C GLU A 226 12.21 2.81 -25.41
N GLU A 227 11.54 2.92 -24.27
CA GLU A 227 12.18 2.92 -22.96
C GLU A 227 12.93 1.62 -22.68
N LYS A 228 13.98 1.74 -21.87
CA LYS A 228 14.72 0.54 -21.42
C LYS A 228 14.06 -0.06 -20.20
N PRO A 229 13.73 -1.35 -20.20
CA PRO A 229 13.14 -2.02 -19.05
C PRO A 229 14.05 -1.94 -17.82
N TYR A 230 13.45 -1.85 -16.66
CA TYR A 230 14.13 -1.96 -15.38
C TYR A 230 13.32 -2.79 -14.39
N ILE A 231 13.95 -3.26 -13.34
CA ILE A 231 13.36 -4.10 -12.31
C ILE A 231 13.53 -3.43 -10.96
N ILE A 232 12.52 -3.53 -10.11
CA ILE A 232 12.60 -3.17 -8.70
C ILE A 232 12.73 -4.46 -7.88
N ILE A 233 13.77 -4.56 -7.08
CA ILE A 233 13.96 -5.63 -6.10
C ILE A 233 13.54 -5.09 -4.75
N LYS A 234 12.58 -5.76 -4.10
CA LYS A 234 11.99 -5.35 -2.83
C LYS A 234 12.06 -6.49 -1.82
N ALA A 235 12.24 -6.18 -0.54
CA ALA A 235 11.92 -7.13 0.52
C ALA A 235 10.45 -7.57 0.37
N ASP A 236 10.19 -8.87 0.46
CA ASP A 236 8.85 -9.45 0.24
C ASP A 236 7.86 -9.10 1.37
N ALA A 237 8.38 -8.71 2.54
CA ALA A 237 7.61 -8.18 3.66
C ALA A 237 8.18 -6.86 4.16
N GLY A 238 7.33 -6.01 4.76
CA GLY A 238 7.72 -4.72 5.34
C GLY A 238 7.32 -3.50 4.51
N THR A 239 7.51 -2.32 5.11
CA THR A 239 7.05 -1.00 4.62
C THR A 239 8.20 0.03 4.56
N TYR A 240 7.86 1.29 4.28
CA TYR A 240 8.74 2.49 4.31
C TYR A 240 9.92 2.47 3.32
N GLY A 241 9.81 1.75 2.18
CA GLY A 241 10.86 1.73 1.16
C GLY A 241 12.20 1.13 1.62
N MET A 242 12.19 0.45 2.80
CA MET A 242 13.35 -0.32 3.25
C MET A 242 13.51 -1.54 2.36
N GLY A 243 14.76 -1.90 2.04
CA GLY A 243 15.04 -3.03 1.18
C GLY A 243 14.46 -2.87 -0.25
N VAL A 244 14.56 -1.69 -0.87
CA VAL A 244 14.11 -1.43 -2.26
C VAL A 244 15.29 -0.90 -3.07
N ILE A 245 15.62 -1.56 -4.18
CA ILE A 245 16.59 -1.09 -5.16
C ILE A 245 16.03 -1.20 -6.57
N SER A 246 16.42 -0.27 -7.45
CA SER A 246 16.14 -0.32 -8.88
C SER A 246 17.38 -0.81 -9.61
N VAL A 247 17.21 -1.70 -10.59
CA VAL A 247 18.28 -2.23 -11.44
C VAL A 247 17.82 -2.25 -12.90
N ASN A 248 18.69 -1.88 -13.81
CA ASN A 248 18.42 -1.86 -15.26
C ASN A 248 19.26 -2.87 -16.05
N SER A 249 20.07 -3.68 -15.35
CA SER A 249 20.83 -4.76 -15.95
C SER A 249 21.19 -5.83 -14.93
N ILE A 250 21.51 -7.02 -15.40
CA ILE A 250 22.00 -8.13 -14.57
C ILE A 250 23.35 -7.79 -13.94
N ASP A 251 24.20 -7.05 -14.64
CA ASP A 251 25.50 -6.64 -14.08
C ASP A 251 25.35 -5.77 -12.84
N GLN A 252 24.30 -4.95 -12.75
CA GLN A 252 24.03 -4.19 -11.54
C GLN A 252 23.67 -5.10 -10.35
N ILE A 253 23.00 -6.23 -10.58
CA ILE A 253 22.70 -7.21 -9.53
C ILE A 253 23.99 -7.88 -9.04
N LYS A 254 24.85 -8.33 -9.95
CA LYS A 254 26.14 -8.96 -9.64
C LYS A 254 27.11 -8.02 -8.89
N ASN A 255 27.01 -6.72 -9.16
CA ASN A 255 27.94 -5.71 -8.66
C ASN A 255 27.29 -4.76 -7.63
N LEU A 256 26.30 -5.22 -6.86
CA LEU A 256 25.71 -4.42 -5.77
C LEU A 256 26.80 -3.95 -4.80
N ASN A 257 26.89 -2.64 -4.58
CA ASN A 257 27.82 -2.08 -3.64
C ASN A 257 27.43 -2.32 -2.16
N ARG A 258 28.34 -2.07 -1.22
CA ARG A 258 28.09 -2.30 0.21
C ARG A 258 26.87 -1.53 0.73
N LYS A 259 26.62 -0.30 0.26
CA LYS A 259 25.47 0.52 0.68
C LYS A 259 24.16 -0.10 0.22
N GLN A 260 24.09 -0.60 -1.03
CA GLN A 260 22.93 -1.29 -1.59
C GLN A 260 22.66 -2.60 -0.85
N ARG A 261 23.69 -3.43 -0.63
CA ARG A 261 23.54 -4.68 0.14
C ARG A 261 23.07 -4.42 1.58
N ASN A 262 23.60 -3.40 2.25
CA ASN A 262 23.15 -3.03 3.59
C ASN A 262 21.69 -2.55 3.58
N LYS A 263 21.29 -1.77 2.57
CA LYS A 263 19.90 -1.32 2.40
C LYS A 263 18.95 -2.51 2.24
N MET A 264 19.31 -3.51 1.41
CA MET A 264 18.51 -4.73 1.21
C MET A 264 18.46 -5.63 2.43
N SER A 265 19.49 -5.58 3.28
CA SER A 265 19.56 -6.36 4.54
C SER A 265 18.94 -5.63 5.73
N SER A 266 18.46 -4.40 5.55
CA SER A 266 17.81 -3.63 6.63
C SER A 266 16.38 -4.11 6.84
N THR A 267 16.00 -4.27 8.10
CA THR A 267 14.68 -4.75 8.51
C THR A 267 13.97 -3.72 9.37
N LYS A 268 12.64 -3.76 9.35
CA LYS A 268 11.79 -3.12 10.36
C LYS A 268 11.23 -4.21 11.27
N GLY A 269 11.42 -4.04 12.57
CA GLY A 269 10.93 -5.02 13.55
C GLY A 269 11.67 -6.37 13.51
N THR A 270 10.94 -7.46 13.74
CA THR A 270 11.45 -8.84 13.77
C THR A 270 11.40 -9.56 12.43
N VAL A 271 10.76 -8.97 11.43
CA VAL A 271 10.64 -9.58 10.11
C VAL A 271 11.99 -9.51 9.40
N LYS A 272 12.63 -10.67 9.21
CA LYS A 272 13.84 -10.77 8.40
C LYS A 272 13.47 -10.86 6.93
N PRO A 273 14.15 -10.13 6.03
CA PRO A 273 13.93 -10.27 4.61
C PRO A 273 14.66 -11.52 4.10
N ASP A 274 14.10 -12.70 4.39
CA ASP A 274 14.62 -13.97 3.88
C ASP A 274 14.15 -14.22 2.43
N SER A 275 13.23 -13.40 1.93
CA SER A 275 12.73 -13.45 0.57
C SER A 275 12.59 -12.06 -0.04
N VAL A 276 12.66 -12.00 -1.35
CA VAL A 276 12.49 -10.79 -2.13
C VAL A 276 11.50 -11.01 -3.27
N ILE A 277 10.79 -9.96 -3.64
CA ILE A 277 10.05 -9.88 -4.88
C ILE A 277 10.85 -9.04 -5.88
N LEU A 278 11.03 -9.58 -7.09
CA LEU A 278 11.48 -8.85 -8.27
C LEU A 278 10.21 -8.41 -9.01
N GLN A 279 10.06 -7.14 -9.22
CA GLN A 279 8.89 -6.57 -9.87
C GLN A 279 9.32 -5.72 -11.06
N GLU A 280 8.57 -5.81 -12.15
CA GLU A 280 8.70 -4.90 -13.28
C GLU A 280 8.70 -3.45 -12.79
N GLY A 281 9.68 -2.69 -13.23
CA GLY A 281 9.71 -1.25 -13.00
C GLY A 281 8.72 -0.56 -13.94
N VAL A 282 7.76 0.15 -13.38
CA VAL A 282 6.82 0.98 -14.14
C VAL A 282 7.25 2.42 -14.03
N PHE A 283 7.44 3.09 -15.16
CA PHE A 283 7.77 4.52 -15.18
C PHE A 283 6.62 5.35 -14.61
N SER A 284 6.93 6.51 -14.07
CA SER A 284 5.94 7.50 -13.71
C SER A 284 6.09 8.71 -14.61
N PHE A 285 5.15 8.90 -15.53
CA PHE A 285 5.11 10.06 -16.43
C PHE A 285 4.20 11.18 -15.90
N GLU A 286 3.70 11.01 -14.67
CA GLU A 286 2.99 12.07 -13.97
C GLU A 286 3.99 13.11 -13.46
N GLU A 287 3.63 14.38 -13.63
CA GLU A 287 4.43 15.52 -13.19
C GLU A 287 3.57 16.59 -12.53
N ILE A 288 4.13 17.28 -11.56
CA ILE A 288 3.50 18.45 -10.96
C ILE A 288 3.79 19.68 -11.85
N LYS A 289 2.76 20.22 -12.48
CA LYS A 289 2.83 21.24 -13.53
C LYS A 289 3.75 22.45 -13.24
N ASN A 290 3.84 22.89 -11.99
CA ASN A 290 4.59 24.10 -11.64
C ASN A 290 6.06 23.85 -11.28
N THR A 291 6.42 22.61 -10.97
CA THR A 291 7.75 22.23 -10.49
C THR A 291 8.46 21.25 -11.41
N ASN A 292 7.73 20.64 -12.35
CA ASN A 292 8.17 19.48 -13.16
C ASN A 292 8.70 18.32 -12.32
N SER A 293 8.25 18.23 -11.07
CA SER A 293 8.61 17.14 -10.18
C SER A 293 7.91 15.87 -10.62
N VAL A 294 8.65 14.79 -10.75
CA VAL A 294 8.07 13.47 -11.02
C VAL A 294 7.14 13.07 -9.88
N ALA A 295 5.96 12.58 -10.22
CA ALA A 295 4.93 12.26 -9.26
C ALA A 295 4.34 10.85 -9.48
N GLU A 296 3.79 10.25 -8.43
CA GLU A 296 3.01 9.02 -8.50
C GLU A 296 1.76 9.16 -7.62
N PRO A 297 0.56 8.79 -8.11
CA PRO A 297 -0.65 8.84 -7.31
C PRO A 297 -0.67 7.74 -6.25
N VAL A 298 -1.07 8.13 -5.04
CA VAL A 298 -1.36 7.24 -3.91
C VAL A 298 -2.84 7.35 -3.62
N ILE A 299 -3.57 6.27 -3.85
CA ILE A 299 -5.03 6.25 -3.78
C ILE A 299 -5.47 5.56 -2.49
N TYR A 300 -6.48 6.12 -1.84
CA TYR A 300 -7.01 5.65 -0.55
C TYR A 300 -8.43 5.13 -0.67
N SER A 301 -8.74 4.12 0.14
CA SER A 301 -10.11 3.64 0.31
C SER A 301 -10.42 3.34 1.78
N PHE A 302 -11.71 3.50 2.14
CA PHE A 302 -12.31 2.87 3.30
C PHE A 302 -13.25 1.77 2.82
N SER A 303 -12.99 0.53 3.18
CA SER A 303 -13.68 -0.64 2.65
C SER A 303 -13.72 -0.58 1.11
N ASN A 304 -14.89 -0.62 0.51
CA ASN A 304 -15.11 -0.52 -0.94
C ASN A 304 -15.34 0.92 -1.43
N PHE A 305 -15.15 1.93 -0.59
CA PHE A 305 -15.32 3.33 -0.96
C PHE A 305 -13.97 3.95 -1.28
N LEU A 306 -13.78 4.29 -2.55
CA LEU A 306 -12.65 5.11 -2.97
C LEU A 306 -12.85 6.54 -2.46
N ILE A 307 -11.88 7.06 -1.71
CA ILE A 307 -11.99 8.37 -1.07
C ILE A 307 -11.07 9.43 -1.69
N GLY A 308 -10.30 9.08 -2.73
CA GLY A 308 -9.33 9.97 -3.36
C GLY A 308 -7.90 9.62 -2.98
N GLY A 309 -7.02 10.61 -2.93
CA GLY A 309 -5.61 10.38 -2.68
C GLY A 309 -4.77 11.64 -2.78
N PHE A 310 -3.48 11.45 -2.96
CA PHE A 310 -2.52 12.51 -3.22
C PHE A 310 -1.45 12.04 -4.21
N TYR A 311 -0.81 12.97 -4.87
CA TYR A 311 0.45 12.71 -5.59
C TYR A 311 1.62 12.76 -4.61
N ARG A 312 2.43 11.70 -4.62
CA ARG A 312 3.78 11.71 -4.03
C ARG A 312 4.73 12.21 -5.11
N ALA A 313 5.32 13.37 -4.91
CA ALA A 313 6.23 14.00 -5.86
C ALA A 313 7.64 14.10 -5.30
N HIS A 314 8.64 14.19 -6.18
CA HIS A 314 10.04 14.36 -5.78
C HIS A 314 10.82 15.14 -6.84
N ASP A 315 11.44 16.28 -6.43
CA ASP A 315 12.14 17.19 -7.33
C ASP A 315 13.47 16.64 -7.86
N ASN A 316 14.10 15.73 -7.12
CA ASN A 316 15.44 15.21 -7.40
C ASN A 316 15.43 13.72 -7.78
N LYS A 317 14.31 13.21 -8.29
CA LYS A 317 14.18 11.82 -8.71
C LYS A 317 13.77 11.72 -10.16
N ALA A 318 14.31 10.69 -10.83
CA ALA A 318 13.87 10.32 -12.17
C ALA A 318 12.58 9.48 -12.13
N ASN A 319 11.91 9.39 -13.26
CA ASN A 319 10.63 8.68 -13.43
C ASN A 319 10.70 7.15 -13.20
N ASN A 320 11.90 6.58 -13.16
CA ASN A 320 12.17 5.16 -12.87
C ASN A 320 12.76 4.92 -11.47
N GLU A 321 12.82 5.94 -10.62
CA GLU A 321 13.32 5.83 -9.26
C GLU A 321 12.18 5.68 -8.23
N ASN A 322 12.55 5.24 -7.02
CA ASN A 322 11.61 5.18 -5.90
C ASN A 322 11.36 6.59 -5.35
N LEU A 323 10.13 7.10 -5.50
CA LEU A 323 9.71 8.40 -5.00
C LEU A 323 9.40 8.39 -3.50
N ASN A 324 9.17 7.23 -2.89
CA ASN A 324 9.02 7.09 -1.45
C ASN A 324 10.38 7.16 -0.75
N SER A 325 10.92 8.35 -0.66
CA SER A 325 12.27 8.62 -0.13
C SER A 325 12.35 10.01 0.50
N PRO A 326 13.35 10.31 1.35
CA PRO A 326 13.50 11.62 1.96
C PRO A 326 13.52 12.73 0.91
N GLY A 327 12.77 13.79 1.14
CA GLY A 327 12.58 14.91 0.19
C GLY A 327 11.30 14.81 -0.65
N MET A 328 10.50 13.76 -0.49
CA MET A 328 9.20 13.67 -1.13
C MET A 328 8.25 14.77 -0.63
N ILE A 329 7.39 15.24 -1.53
CA ILE A 329 6.37 16.26 -1.28
C ILE A 329 5.01 15.63 -1.65
N PHE A 330 3.94 16.07 -0.96
CA PHE A 330 2.61 15.55 -1.19
C PHE A 330 1.69 16.66 -1.74
N HIS A 331 0.98 16.34 -2.81
CA HIS A 331 -0.01 17.22 -3.43
C HIS A 331 -1.37 16.52 -3.45
N PRO A 332 -2.39 17.04 -2.77
CA PRO A 332 -3.72 16.43 -2.80
C PRO A 332 -4.23 16.30 -4.24
N ILE A 333 -4.84 15.17 -4.57
CA ILE A 333 -5.49 15.01 -5.87
C ILE A 333 -6.72 15.90 -5.92
N PRO A 334 -6.82 16.83 -6.89
CA PRO A 334 -8.04 17.60 -7.08
C PRO A 334 -9.12 16.66 -7.66
N LEU A 335 -10.32 16.70 -7.06
CA LEU A 335 -11.46 15.90 -7.52
C LEU A 335 -12.47 16.72 -8.35
N ASN A 336 -12.03 17.83 -8.93
CA ASN A 336 -12.92 18.81 -9.55
C ASN A 336 -13.73 18.27 -10.74
N ASP A 337 -13.30 17.16 -11.36
CA ASP A 337 -13.92 16.59 -12.56
C ASP A 337 -14.14 15.07 -12.45
N ILE A 338 -14.20 14.52 -11.23
CA ILE A 338 -14.43 13.09 -11.08
C ILE A 338 -15.91 12.78 -11.18
N CYS A 339 -16.27 11.94 -12.12
CA CYS A 339 -17.56 11.26 -12.13
C CYS A 339 -17.65 10.30 -10.93
N ILE A 340 -18.23 10.76 -9.84
CA ILE A 340 -18.37 10.02 -8.58
C ILE A 340 -19.35 8.84 -8.73
N SER A 341 -20.22 8.89 -9.74
CA SER A 341 -21.18 7.83 -10.04
C SER A 341 -21.16 7.57 -11.54
N PRO A 342 -20.58 6.44 -11.99
CA PRO A 342 -20.72 6.06 -13.39
C PRO A 342 -22.21 5.97 -13.74
N ASP A 343 -22.59 6.58 -14.83
CA ASP A 343 -23.96 6.48 -15.34
C ASP A 343 -24.20 5.06 -15.85
N ILE A 344 -24.84 4.25 -15.03
CA ILE A 344 -25.13 2.84 -15.34
C ILE A 344 -26.11 2.66 -16.51
N SER A 345 -26.77 3.73 -16.95
CA SER A 345 -27.63 3.71 -18.13
C SER A 345 -26.87 3.82 -19.44
N LEU A 346 -25.60 4.30 -19.40
CA LEU A 346 -24.76 4.39 -20.59
C LEU A 346 -23.97 3.11 -20.85
N PRO A 347 -23.80 2.73 -22.12
CA PRO A 347 -22.90 1.64 -22.48
C PRO A 347 -21.49 1.88 -21.96
N ILE A 348 -20.79 0.80 -21.53
CA ILE A 348 -19.42 0.88 -20.98
C ILE A 348 -18.48 1.63 -21.93
N ASP A 349 -18.56 1.36 -23.25
CA ASP A 349 -17.72 1.97 -24.26
C ASP A 349 -17.89 3.51 -24.37
N SER A 350 -19.09 4.02 -24.08
CA SER A 350 -19.34 5.48 -24.07
C SER A 350 -18.83 6.17 -22.80
N GLN A 351 -18.62 5.42 -21.73
CA GLN A 351 -18.06 5.93 -20.48
C GLN A 351 -16.52 5.99 -20.52
N ILE A 352 -15.87 5.01 -21.15
CA ILE A 352 -14.40 4.97 -21.30
C ILE A 352 -13.87 6.17 -22.10
N ASN A 353 -14.62 6.67 -23.07
CA ASN A 353 -14.24 7.82 -23.89
C ASN A 353 -14.43 9.18 -23.19
N LYS A 354 -14.93 9.23 -21.96
CA LYS A 354 -15.11 10.47 -21.18
C LYS A 354 -14.03 10.68 -20.12
N TYR A 355 -13.14 9.72 -19.94
CA TYR A 355 -12.03 9.66 -18.99
C TYR A 355 -10.75 9.35 -19.77
#